data_baa614066f13998cd7a84b21bab56a8b
#
_entry.id   baa614066f13998cd7a84b21bab56a8b
#
_cell.length_a   1.000
_cell.length_b   1.000
_cell.length_c   1.000
_cell.angle_alpha   90.00
_cell.angle_beta   90.00
_cell.angle_gamma   90.00
#
_symmetry.space_group_name_H-M   'P 1'
#
loop_
_entity.id
_entity.type
_entity.pdbx_description
1 polymer ?
#
loop_
_entity_poly.entity_id
_entity_poly.type
_entity_poly.pdbx_seq_one_letter_code
_entity_poly.pdbx_strand_id
1 'polypeptide(L)'
;MIAITPAGWYDWDSKSLLPGTPAMDQLQPTLQRARDAGIGLVGMKAARYLSSRGGKELENAFDGHYSDKLMQSGLSPWQRSYAFVLAHGVDVVNSDMQNFAHFKENLAAVQRSPELFVTA
;
A
#
# COMPACT_ATOMS: atom_id res chain seq x y z
N MET A 1 13.66 -5.68 -0.83
CA MET A 1 12.77 -4.51 -1.03
C MET A 1 12.00 -4.72 -2.31
N ILE A 2 10.69 -4.49 -2.31
CA ILE A 2 9.82 -4.67 -3.47
C ILE A 2 8.99 -3.42 -3.74
N ALA A 3 8.78 -3.07 -5.01
CA ALA A 3 7.86 -2.00 -5.40
C ALA A 3 6.44 -2.58 -5.45
N ILE A 4 5.58 -2.14 -4.54
CA ILE A 4 4.25 -2.73 -4.35
C ILE A 4 3.23 -1.67 -3.97
N THR A 5 2.04 -1.77 -4.55
CA THR A 5 0.89 -0.91 -4.28
C THR A 5 -0.32 -1.75 -3.87
N PRO A 6 -1.42 -1.18 -3.38
CA PRO A 6 -2.66 -1.93 -3.16
C PRO A 6 -3.17 -2.66 -4.39
N ALA A 7 -2.87 -2.16 -5.59
CA ALA A 7 -3.22 -2.81 -6.85
C ALA A 7 -2.23 -3.90 -7.29
N GLY A 8 -1.10 -4.08 -6.60
CA GLY A 8 -0.10 -5.09 -6.93
C GLY A 8 1.29 -4.53 -7.23
N TRP A 9 2.04 -5.21 -8.08
CA TRP A 9 3.43 -4.88 -8.37
C TRP A 9 3.57 -3.72 -9.36
N TYR A 10 4.62 -2.94 -9.11
CA TYR A 10 5.01 -1.82 -9.95
C TYR A 10 6.18 -2.21 -10.86
N ASP A 11 6.05 -1.91 -12.15
CA ASP A 11 7.13 -2.05 -13.12
C ASP A 11 7.97 -0.77 -13.19
N TRP A 12 9.27 -0.91 -13.01
CA TRP A 12 10.20 0.20 -13.03
C TRP A 12 10.48 0.76 -14.43
N ASP A 13 10.49 -0.11 -15.42
CA ASP A 13 10.85 0.26 -16.79
C ASP A 13 9.73 1.06 -17.45
N SER A 14 8.52 0.55 -17.36
CA SER A 14 7.33 1.27 -17.86
C SER A 14 6.81 2.36 -16.91
N LYS A 15 7.31 2.39 -15.66
CA LYS A 15 6.84 3.27 -14.58
C LYS A 15 5.34 3.19 -14.33
N SER A 16 4.79 2.02 -14.47
CA SER A 16 3.37 1.73 -14.34
C SER A 16 3.14 0.42 -13.59
N LEU A 17 1.88 0.07 -13.32
CA LEU A 17 1.55 -1.28 -12.89
C LEU A 17 1.77 -2.26 -14.04
N LEU A 18 2.34 -3.40 -13.73
CA LEU A 18 2.50 -4.48 -14.72
C LEU A 18 1.13 -4.93 -15.24
N PRO A 19 0.92 -4.98 -16.56
CA PRO A 19 -0.30 -5.54 -17.12
C PRO A 19 -0.52 -6.98 -16.63
N GLY A 20 -1.72 -7.28 -16.15
CA GLY A 20 -2.05 -8.60 -15.63
C GLY A 20 -1.39 -8.93 -14.27
N THR A 21 -0.80 -7.95 -13.60
CA THR A 21 -0.25 -8.15 -12.25
C THR A 21 -1.35 -8.58 -11.29
N PRO A 22 -1.11 -9.64 -10.49
CA PRO A 22 -2.04 -10.04 -9.45
C PRO A 22 -2.27 -8.91 -8.45
N ALA A 23 -3.49 -8.76 -7.98
CA ALA A 23 -3.81 -7.85 -6.89
C ALA A 23 -3.05 -8.24 -5.62
N MET A 24 -2.97 -7.33 -4.65
CA MET A 24 -2.16 -7.51 -3.43
C MET A 24 -2.56 -8.78 -2.66
N ASP A 25 -3.84 -9.09 -2.58
CA ASP A 25 -4.35 -10.29 -1.92
C ASP A 25 -3.87 -11.59 -2.59
N GLN A 26 -3.76 -11.57 -3.91
CA GLN A 26 -3.25 -12.71 -4.69
C GLN A 26 -1.74 -12.90 -4.55
N LEU A 27 -1.02 -11.85 -4.20
CA LEU A 27 0.43 -11.90 -3.94
C LEU A 27 0.76 -12.46 -2.56
N GLN A 28 -0.19 -12.44 -1.62
CA GLN A 28 0.05 -12.87 -0.24
C GLN A 28 0.70 -14.25 -0.10
N PRO A 29 0.31 -15.30 -0.84
CA PRO A 29 0.97 -16.60 -0.71
C PRO A 29 2.45 -16.55 -1.08
N THR A 30 2.84 -15.75 -2.06
CA THR A 30 4.25 -15.56 -2.44
C THR A 30 5.02 -14.78 -1.37
N LEU A 31 4.43 -13.73 -0.83
CA LEU A 31 5.02 -12.95 0.26
C LEU A 31 5.18 -13.79 1.52
N GLN A 32 4.18 -14.62 1.83
CA GLN A 32 4.25 -15.53 2.98
C GLN A 32 5.38 -16.56 2.82
N ARG A 33 5.55 -17.13 1.64
CA ARG A 33 6.67 -18.05 1.37
C ARG A 33 8.04 -17.40 1.57
N ALA A 34 8.18 -16.13 1.19
CA ALA A 34 9.41 -15.38 1.45
C ALA A 34 9.66 -15.19 2.95
N ARG A 35 8.61 -14.86 3.71
CA ARG A 35 8.69 -14.74 5.18
C ARG A 35 9.02 -16.07 5.85
N ASP A 36 8.41 -17.17 5.42
CA ASP A 36 8.70 -18.51 5.92
C ASP A 36 10.16 -18.93 5.66
N ALA A 37 10.77 -18.40 4.61
CA ALA A 37 12.19 -18.55 4.31
C ALA A 37 13.10 -17.60 5.11
N GLY A 38 12.55 -16.82 6.05
CA GLY A 38 13.33 -15.90 6.88
C GLY A 38 13.67 -14.57 6.19
N ILE A 39 12.98 -14.22 5.09
CA ILE A 39 13.22 -13.00 4.33
C ILE A 39 12.32 -11.88 4.86
N GLY A 40 12.92 -10.80 5.37
CA GLY A 40 12.19 -9.56 5.71
C GLY A 40 11.77 -8.81 4.45
N LEU A 41 10.52 -8.34 4.43
CA LEU A 41 9.89 -7.69 3.28
C LEU A 41 9.72 -6.20 3.50
N VAL A 42 10.38 -5.38 2.69
CA VAL A 42 10.23 -3.92 2.70
C VAL A 42 9.49 -3.50 1.43
N GLY A 43 8.27 -3.00 1.60
CA GLY A 43 7.49 -2.40 0.52
C GLY A 43 7.93 -0.98 0.21
N MET A 44 7.95 -0.62 -1.05
CA MET A 44 8.19 0.74 -1.52
C MET A 44 7.18 1.12 -2.60
N LYS A 45 6.99 2.40 -2.82
CA LYS A 45 6.06 2.93 -3.84
C LYS A 45 4.57 2.67 -3.53
N ALA A 46 4.21 2.32 -2.32
CA ALA A 46 2.82 2.01 -1.94
C ALA A 46 1.81 3.09 -2.36
N ALA A 47 2.17 4.37 -2.23
CA ALA A 47 1.31 5.50 -2.61
C ALA A 47 1.71 6.16 -3.95
N ARG A 48 2.45 5.47 -4.81
CA ARG A 48 3.05 6.07 -6.02
C ARG A 48 2.06 6.78 -6.93
N TYR A 49 0.89 6.20 -7.15
CA TYR A 49 -0.14 6.75 -8.04
C TYR A 49 -0.97 7.86 -7.42
N LEU A 50 -0.95 7.99 -6.10
CA LEU A 50 -1.72 9.01 -5.38
C LEU A 50 -1.06 10.40 -5.49
N SER A 51 0.23 10.45 -5.75
CA SER A 51 1.04 11.67 -5.82
C SER A 51 1.44 12.05 -7.24
N SER A 52 0.59 11.83 -8.22
CA SER A 52 0.91 12.28 -9.58
C SER A 52 0.89 13.80 -9.71
N ARG A 53 1.71 14.29 -10.60
CA ARG A 53 1.83 15.70 -10.90
C ARG A 53 0.49 16.26 -11.42
N GLY A 54 -0.30 16.84 -10.53
CA GLY A 54 -1.36 17.78 -10.89
C GLY A 54 -2.79 17.26 -10.94
N GLY A 55 -3.13 16.05 -10.47
CA GLY A 55 -4.50 15.58 -10.58
C GLY A 55 -5.09 15.02 -9.29
N LYS A 56 -6.16 15.62 -8.79
CA LYS A 56 -7.04 15.04 -7.76
C LYS A 56 -7.64 13.69 -8.15
N GLU A 57 -7.61 13.38 -9.43
CA GLU A 57 -8.21 12.18 -10.01
C GLU A 57 -7.51 10.87 -9.62
N LEU A 58 -6.30 10.95 -9.05
CA LEU A 58 -5.54 9.78 -8.65
C LEU A 58 -5.62 9.46 -7.16
N GLU A 59 -6.19 10.32 -6.34
CA GLU A 59 -6.38 10.06 -4.91
C GLU A 59 -7.25 8.82 -4.66
N ASN A 60 -8.10 8.45 -5.60
CA ASN A 60 -8.96 7.27 -5.56
C ASN A 60 -8.45 6.08 -6.40
N ALA A 61 -7.21 6.13 -6.85
CA ALA A 61 -6.64 5.10 -7.75
C ALA A 61 -6.73 3.67 -7.19
N PHE A 62 -6.77 3.52 -5.88
CA PHE A 62 -6.79 2.23 -5.20
C PHE A 62 -8.10 1.91 -4.48
N ASP A 63 -9.09 2.78 -4.54
CA ASP A 63 -10.32 2.64 -3.74
C ASP A 63 -11.07 1.33 -4.02
N GLY A 64 -11.02 0.83 -5.25
CA GLY A 64 -11.62 -0.46 -5.63
C GLY A 64 -10.97 -1.69 -4.98
N HIS A 65 -9.82 -1.55 -4.34
CA HIS A 65 -9.12 -2.63 -3.64
C HIS A 65 -9.42 -2.64 -2.13
N TYR A 66 -10.10 -1.63 -1.62
CA TYR A 66 -10.33 -1.45 -0.19
C TYR A 66 -11.70 -1.96 0.24
N SER A 67 -11.77 -2.46 1.48
CA SER A 67 -13.04 -2.79 2.10
C SER A 67 -13.82 -1.51 2.46
N ASP A 68 -15.13 -1.64 2.61
CA ASP A 68 -15.97 -0.53 3.06
C ASP A 68 -15.52 0.03 4.42
N LYS A 69 -15.06 -0.83 5.32
CA LYS A 69 -14.52 -0.43 6.62
C LYS A 69 -13.29 0.48 6.47
N LEU A 70 -12.37 0.12 5.58
CA LEU A 70 -11.18 0.92 5.32
C LEU A 70 -11.55 2.25 4.65
N MET A 71 -12.50 2.25 3.72
CA MET A 71 -12.99 3.46 3.08
C MET A 71 -13.66 4.43 4.07
N GLN A 72 -14.38 3.90 5.05
CA GLN A 72 -15.08 4.68 6.07
C GLN A 72 -14.21 5.02 7.29
N SER A 73 -12.96 4.62 7.31
CA SER A 73 -12.06 4.76 8.47
C SER A 73 -11.65 6.20 8.80
N GLY A 74 -11.90 7.15 7.92
CA GLY A 74 -11.39 8.52 8.03
C GLY A 74 -9.91 8.68 7.71
N LEU A 75 -9.25 7.62 7.24
CA LEU A 75 -7.86 7.68 6.77
C LEU A 75 -7.78 8.42 5.43
N SER A 76 -6.71 9.20 5.24
CA SER A 76 -6.42 9.80 3.94
C SER A 76 -6.10 8.74 2.88
N PRO A 77 -6.16 9.05 1.59
CA PRO A 77 -5.78 8.11 0.53
C PRO A 77 -4.38 7.52 0.73
N TRP A 78 -3.41 8.32 1.14
CA TRP A 78 -2.04 7.87 1.43
C TRP A 78 -2.00 6.92 2.62
N GLN A 79 -2.66 7.28 3.71
CA GLN A 79 -2.76 6.42 4.89
C GLN A 79 -3.41 5.09 4.58
N ARG A 80 -4.50 5.08 3.78
CA ARG A 80 -5.14 3.84 3.34
C ARG A 80 -4.19 2.94 2.56
N SER A 81 -3.42 3.53 1.64
CA SER A 81 -2.47 2.78 0.82
C SER A 81 -1.35 2.14 1.66
N TYR A 82 -0.74 2.89 2.56
CA TYR A 82 0.31 2.36 3.44
C TYR A 82 -0.23 1.29 4.38
N ALA A 83 -1.36 1.55 5.00
CA ALA A 83 -2.00 0.62 5.92
C ALA A 83 -2.39 -0.69 5.23
N PHE A 84 -2.94 -0.60 4.01
CA PHE A 84 -3.33 -1.76 3.22
C PHE A 84 -2.12 -2.65 2.87
N VAL A 85 -1.05 -2.05 2.38
CA VAL A 85 0.17 -2.80 2.01
C VAL A 85 0.81 -3.45 3.23
N LEU A 86 0.86 -2.76 4.38
CA LEU A 86 1.34 -3.32 5.65
C LEU A 86 0.49 -4.53 6.09
N ALA A 87 -0.83 -4.43 5.98
CA ALA A 87 -1.73 -5.52 6.37
C ALA A 87 -1.64 -6.75 5.47
N HIS A 88 -1.14 -6.59 4.23
CA HIS A 88 -1.14 -7.64 3.21
C HIS A 88 0.21 -8.30 2.96
N GLY A 89 1.13 -8.23 3.91
CA GLY A 89 2.27 -9.14 3.92
C GLY A 89 3.66 -8.54 3.78
N VAL A 90 3.81 -7.21 3.80
CA VAL A 90 5.11 -6.59 3.98
C VAL A 90 5.35 -6.25 5.45
N ASP A 91 6.58 -6.32 5.90
CA ASP A 91 6.95 -6.04 7.29
C ASP A 91 7.16 -4.55 7.55
N VAL A 92 7.60 -3.83 6.55
CA VAL A 92 7.90 -2.39 6.60
C VAL A 92 7.52 -1.74 5.29
N VAL A 93 7.02 -0.51 5.34
CA VAL A 93 6.84 0.34 4.16
C VAL A 93 7.85 1.49 4.21
N ASN A 94 8.64 1.60 3.16
CA ASN A 94 9.47 2.77 2.92
C ASN A 94 8.61 3.86 2.26
N SER A 95 8.40 4.95 2.99
CA SER A 95 7.60 6.09 2.58
C SER A 95 8.49 7.32 2.39
N ASP A 96 8.29 8.05 1.30
CA ASP A 96 8.90 9.34 1.09
C ASP A 96 8.18 10.40 1.94
N MET A 97 8.91 11.01 2.87
CA MET A 97 8.39 12.02 3.79
C MET A 97 9.19 13.31 3.66
N GLN A 98 8.61 14.28 2.97
CA GLN A 98 9.30 15.54 2.67
C GLN A 98 9.14 16.60 3.76
N ASN A 99 8.24 16.38 4.72
CA ASN A 99 7.99 17.31 5.82
C ASN A 99 7.37 16.61 7.04
N PHE A 100 7.31 17.31 8.16
CA PHE A 100 6.81 16.78 9.43
C PHE A 100 5.30 16.45 9.41
N ALA A 101 4.51 17.12 8.57
CA ALA A 101 3.09 16.83 8.44
C ALA A 101 2.89 15.46 7.80
N HIS A 102 3.64 15.14 6.76
CA HIS A 102 3.63 13.81 6.12
C HIS A 102 4.09 12.71 7.09
N PHE A 103 5.10 12.99 7.92
CA PHE A 103 5.52 12.05 8.96
C PHE A 103 4.39 11.71 9.93
N LYS A 104 3.71 12.72 10.46
CA LYS A 104 2.57 12.52 11.37
C LYS A 104 1.41 11.78 10.70
N GLU A 105 1.11 12.12 9.46
CA GLU A 105 0.09 11.47 8.67
C GLU A 105 0.40 9.97 8.49
N ASN A 106 1.61 9.65 8.08
CA ASN A 106 2.03 8.27 7.85
C ASN A 106 2.09 7.46 9.15
N LEU A 107 2.52 8.08 10.25
CA LEU A 107 2.53 7.43 11.56
C LEU A 107 1.12 7.01 11.99
N ALA A 108 0.12 7.84 11.74
CA ALA A 108 -1.27 7.51 12.05
C ALA A 108 -1.76 6.26 11.29
N ALA A 109 -1.25 6.00 10.09
CA ALA A 109 -1.59 4.78 9.35
C ALA A 109 -1.13 3.49 10.05
N VAL A 110 0.02 3.54 10.73
CA VAL A 110 0.60 2.38 11.44
C VAL A 110 -0.11 2.10 12.75
N GLN A 111 -0.70 3.13 13.36
CA GLN A 111 -1.34 3.04 14.67
C GLN A 111 -2.80 2.56 14.61
N ARG A 112 -3.32 2.25 13.43
CA ARG A 112 -4.72 1.82 13.26
C ARG A 112 -4.91 0.34 13.55
N SER A 113 -6.11 0.04 14.04
CA SER A 113 -6.50 -1.33 14.40
C SER A 113 -6.44 -2.28 13.20
N PRO A 114 -5.89 -3.50 13.39
CA PRO A 114 -5.92 -4.55 12.37
C PRO A 114 -7.32 -4.89 11.85
N GLU A 115 -8.37 -4.63 12.62
CA GLU A 115 -9.76 -4.90 12.24
C GLU A 115 -10.20 -4.17 10.97
N LEU A 116 -9.56 -3.04 10.63
CA LEU A 116 -9.84 -2.31 9.40
C LEU A 116 -9.46 -3.08 8.13
N PHE A 117 -8.62 -4.08 8.26
CA PHE A 117 -8.03 -4.83 7.15
C PHE A 117 -8.56 -6.25 7.03
N VAL A 118 -9.45 -6.65 7.94
CA VAL A 118 -10.15 -7.92 7.80
C VAL A 118 -11.11 -7.79 6.63
N THR A 119 -10.69 -8.32 5.49
CA THR A 119 -11.61 -8.59 4.38
C THR A 119 -12.63 -9.59 4.87
N ALA A 120 -13.83 -9.19 4.75
CA ALA A 120 -14.92 -10.11 5.00
C ALA A 120 -14.87 -11.29 4.03
#